data_0c23fc9b58b9c60be44c29d39933db0b
#
_entry.id   0c23fc9b58b9c60be44c29d39933db0b
#
_cell.length_a   1.000
_cell.length_b   1.000
_cell.length_c   1.000
_cell.angle_alpha   90.00
_cell.angle_beta   90.00
_cell.angle_gamma   90.00
#
_symmetry.space_group_name_H-M   'P 1'
#
loop_
_entity.id
_entity.type
_entity.pdbx_description
1 polymer ?
#
loop_
_entity_poly.entity_id
_entity_poly.type
_entity_poly.pdbx_seq_one_letter_code
_entity_poly.pdbx_strand_id
1 'polypeptide(L)'
;YNRQVYTKKAKIEFQNQQVLFGKTLHELISKIQYSYQLDKEISEFRESKNIKGINKEEIIQLVKQTVSHPSIIGLFETKNKVICEKEIFVNQRTTIRPDRIIITRPNNCIIVDYKSGEKRAKDLKQMKEYTRALELMGYKVQQALIVYFIPEIDVVEVK
;
A
#
# COMPACT_ATOMS: atom_id res chain seq x y z
N TYR A 1 -2.47 39.90 11.24
CA TYR A 1 -3.64 38.98 11.12
C TYR A 1 -3.62 38.13 9.84
N ASN A 2 -3.15 38.65 8.70
CA ASN A 2 -3.17 37.88 7.42
C ASN A 2 -2.12 36.77 7.31
N ARG A 3 -0.94 36.87 7.92
CA ARG A 3 0.14 35.86 7.80
C ARG A 3 -0.22 34.52 8.43
N GLN A 4 -0.94 34.47 9.54
CA GLN A 4 -1.35 33.24 10.20
C GLN A 4 -2.44 32.48 9.42
N VAL A 5 -3.33 33.19 8.73
CA VAL A 5 -4.40 32.59 7.91
C VAL A 5 -3.81 31.95 6.64
N TYR A 6 -2.88 32.64 5.98
CA TYR A 6 -2.19 32.10 4.79
C TYR A 6 -1.36 30.85 5.10
N THR A 7 -0.64 30.83 6.24
CA THR A 7 0.14 29.64 6.67
C THR A 7 -0.76 28.46 7.04
N LYS A 8 -1.92 28.69 7.66
CA LYS A 8 -2.86 27.62 7.98
C LYS A 8 -3.50 27.04 6.73
N LYS A 9 -3.90 27.87 5.76
CA LYS A 9 -4.46 27.42 4.48
C LYS A 9 -3.45 26.63 3.67
N ALA A 10 -2.21 27.10 3.53
CA ALA A 10 -1.14 26.41 2.84
C ALA A 10 -0.81 25.05 3.48
N LYS A 11 -0.81 24.97 4.82
CA LYS A 11 -0.60 23.71 5.53
C LYS A 11 -1.72 22.70 5.28
N ILE A 12 -2.96 23.14 5.23
CA ILE A 12 -4.12 22.30 4.91
C ILE A 12 -4.05 21.79 3.46
N GLU A 13 -3.73 22.67 2.51
CA GLU A 13 -3.54 22.28 1.10
C GLU A 13 -2.43 21.26 0.94
N PHE A 14 -1.29 21.45 1.58
CA PHE A 14 -0.18 20.50 1.56
C PHE A 14 -0.58 19.14 2.15
N GLN A 15 -1.28 19.11 3.27
CA GLN A 15 -1.79 17.86 3.87
C GLN A 15 -2.77 17.15 2.95
N ASN A 16 -3.67 17.88 2.30
CA ASN A 16 -4.63 17.31 1.36
C ASN A 16 -3.94 16.71 0.12
N GLN A 17 -2.88 17.35 -0.38
CA GLN A 17 -2.07 16.83 -1.48
C GLN A 17 -1.35 15.53 -1.10
N GLN A 18 -0.80 15.45 0.11
CA GLN A 18 -0.16 14.22 0.59
C GLN A 18 -1.14 13.07 0.72
N VAL A 19 -2.35 13.31 1.22
CA VAL A 19 -3.41 12.30 1.31
C VAL A 19 -3.83 11.84 -0.08
N LEU A 20 -4.01 12.77 -1.02
CA LEU A 20 -4.37 12.46 -2.40
C LEU A 20 -3.27 11.67 -3.12
N PHE A 21 -2.01 12.04 -2.92
CA PHE A 21 -0.85 11.32 -3.45
C PHE A 21 -0.84 9.87 -2.95
N GLY A 22 -0.96 9.66 -1.63
CA GLY A 22 -1.01 8.34 -1.04
C GLY A 22 -2.15 7.49 -1.59
N LYS A 23 -3.36 8.06 -1.69
CA LYS A 23 -4.52 7.38 -2.25
C LYS A 23 -4.29 6.96 -3.71
N THR A 24 -3.77 7.87 -4.55
CA THR A 24 -3.49 7.58 -5.96
C THR A 24 -2.43 6.50 -6.14
N LEU A 25 -1.39 6.52 -5.31
CA LEU A 25 -0.34 5.51 -5.29
C LEU A 25 -0.90 4.12 -4.93
N HIS A 26 -1.72 4.03 -3.86
CA HIS A 26 -2.40 2.80 -3.47
C HIS A 26 -3.33 2.28 -4.55
N GLU A 27 -4.12 3.15 -5.18
CA GLU A 27 -5.02 2.77 -6.28
C GLU A 27 -4.27 2.16 -7.46
N LEU A 28 -3.12 2.71 -7.83
CA LEU A 28 -2.31 2.16 -8.93
C LEU A 28 -1.67 0.83 -8.56
N ILE A 29 -1.02 0.74 -7.40
CA ILE A 29 -0.31 -0.49 -7.02
C ILE A 29 -1.27 -1.65 -6.74
N SER A 30 -2.50 -1.38 -6.29
CA SER A 30 -3.51 -2.41 -6.04
C SER A 30 -4.02 -3.09 -7.32
N LYS A 31 -3.94 -2.42 -8.47
CA LYS A 31 -4.28 -2.98 -9.79
C LYS A 31 -3.22 -3.95 -10.30
N ILE A 32 -1.99 -3.84 -9.81
CA ILE A 32 -0.87 -4.68 -10.21
C ILE A 32 -0.80 -5.89 -9.27
N GLN A 33 -1.57 -6.91 -9.57
CA GLN A 33 -1.51 -8.17 -8.82
C GLN A 33 -0.24 -8.96 -9.17
N TYR A 34 0.17 -8.91 -10.43
CA TYR A 34 1.32 -9.64 -10.97
C TYR A 34 2.21 -8.73 -11.81
N SER A 35 3.49 -9.01 -11.82
CA SER A 35 4.49 -8.17 -12.51
C SER A 35 4.21 -7.95 -14.01
N TYR A 36 3.62 -8.91 -14.71
CA TYR A 36 3.28 -8.76 -16.13
C TYR A 36 2.19 -7.71 -16.41
N GLN A 37 1.43 -7.30 -15.39
CA GLN A 37 0.39 -6.28 -15.52
C GLN A 37 0.97 -4.85 -15.44
N LEU A 38 2.23 -4.71 -14.97
CA LEU A 38 2.85 -3.42 -14.65
C LEU A 38 2.78 -2.43 -15.81
N ASP A 39 3.23 -2.82 -16.99
CA ASP A 39 3.31 -1.91 -18.14
C ASP A 39 1.93 -1.47 -18.62
N LYS A 40 0.95 -2.38 -18.60
CA LYS A 40 -0.44 -2.08 -18.96
C LYS A 40 -1.04 -1.06 -17.98
N GLU A 41 -0.97 -1.33 -16.69
CA GLU A 41 -1.58 -0.47 -15.67
C GLU A 41 -0.90 0.92 -15.63
N ILE A 42 0.41 0.98 -15.87
CA ILE A 42 1.15 2.25 -16.00
C ILE A 42 0.69 3.04 -17.23
N SER A 43 0.53 2.38 -18.38
CA SER A 43 0.06 3.04 -19.61
C SER A 43 -1.35 3.63 -19.40
N GLU A 44 -2.28 2.84 -18.87
CA GLU A 44 -3.63 3.28 -18.58
C GLU A 44 -3.65 4.45 -17.56
N PHE A 45 -2.81 4.38 -16.53
CA PHE A 45 -2.69 5.46 -15.55
C PHE A 45 -2.13 6.75 -16.17
N ARG A 46 -1.11 6.63 -17.03
CA ARG A 46 -0.52 7.79 -17.74
C ARG A 46 -1.53 8.48 -18.63
N GLU A 47 -2.37 7.72 -19.35
CA GLU A 47 -3.42 8.22 -20.25
C GLU A 47 -4.67 8.71 -19.53
N SER A 48 -4.86 8.36 -18.26
CA SER A 48 -6.00 8.80 -17.46
C SER A 48 -6.03 10.33 -17.28
N LYS A 49 -7.14 10.88 -16.82
CA LYS A 49 -7.26 12.31 -16.53
C LYS A 49 -6.21 12.77 -15.53
N ASN A 50 -5.65 13.96 -15.78
CA ASN A 50 -4.71 14.56 -14.83
C ASN A 50 -5.41 14.86 -13.50
N ILE A 51 -4.72 14.58 -12.42
CA ILE A 51 -5.16 14.86 -11.05
C ILE A 51 -4.42 16.12 -10.59
N LYS A 52 -5.16 17.16 -10.28
CA LYS A 52 -4.57 18.44 -9.85
C LYS A 52 -3.65 18.25 -8.64
N GLY A 53 -2.42 18.72 -8.74
CA GLY A 53 -1.43 18.66 -7.67
C GLY A 53 -0.71 17.30 -7.56
N ILE A 54 -0.93 16.36 -8.48
CA ILE A 54 -0.27 15.05 -8.51
C ILE A 54 0.66 14.95 -9.71
N ASN A 55 1.92 14.61 -9.41
CA ASN A 55 2.89 14.22 -10.43
C ASN A 55 2.75 12.71 -10.71
N LYS A 56 2.15 12.37 -11.84
CA LYS A 56 1.94 10.97 -12.24
C LYS A 56 3.24 10.21 -12.43
N GLU A 57 4.28 10.83 -12.99
CA GLU A 57 5.56 10.17 -13.23
C GLU A 57 6.27 9.81 -11.93
N GLU A 58 6.14 10.62 -10.88
CA GLU A 58 6.64 10.29 -9.55
C GLU A 58 5.97 9.03 -9.00
N ILE A 59 4.65 8.94 -9.08
CA ILE A 59 3.89 7.75 -8.67
C ILE A 59 4.31 6.53 -9.48
N ILE A 60 4.44 6.66 -10.80
CA ILE A 60 4.88 5.59 -11.70
C ILE A 60 6.25 5.07 -11.31
N GLN A 61 7.20 5.96 -11.03
CA GLN A 61 8.54 5.56 -10.61
C GLN A 61 8.52 4.80 -9.28
N LEU A 62 7.76 5.27 -8.28
CA LEU A 62 7.62 4.57 -7.00
C LEU A 62 7.00 3.18 -7.18
N VAL A 63 5.97 3.04 -8.00
CA VAL A 63 5.35 1.75 -8.28
C VAL A 63 6.32 0.80 -8.97
N LYS A 64 7.06 1.27 -9.99
CA LYS A 64 8.09 0.47 -10.68
C LYS A 64 9.17 -0.02 -9.71
N GLN A 65 9.70 0.89 -8.89
CA GLN A 65 10.71 0.56 -7.89
C GLN A 65 10.19 -0.45 -6.87
N THR A 66 8.93 -0.32 -6.45
CA THR A 66 8.31 -1.24 -5.50
C THR A 66 8.16 -2.63 -6.09
N VAL A 67 7.59 -2.76 -7.29
CA VAL A 67 7.38 -4.06 -7.95
C VAL A 67 8.70 -4.77 -8.25
N SER A 68 9.77 -4.04 -8.52
CA SER A 68 11.12 -4.58 -8.77
C SER A 68 12.02 -4.66 -7.54
N HIS A 69 11.53 -4.26 -6.37
CA HIS A 69 12.35 -4.25 -5.16
C HIS A 69 12.76 -5.67 -4.75
N PRO A 70 14.07 -5.95 -4.50
CA PRO A 70 14.58 -7.30 -4.27
C PRO A 70 13.86 -8.06 -3.14
N SER A 71 13.44 -7.35 -2.07
CA SER A 71 12.79 -7.98 -0.92
C SER A 71 11.35 -8.43 -1.18
N ILE A 72 10.69 -7.93 -2.23
CA ILE A 72 9.26 -8.19 -2.47
C ILE A 72 8.92 -8.57 -3.92
N ILE A 73 9.89 -8.58 -4.82
CA ILE A 73 9.66 -8.92 -6.24
C ILE A 73 8.96 -10.29 -6.42
N GLY A 74 9.31 -11.26 -5.58
CA GLY A 74 8.69 -12.59 -5.58
C GLY A 74 7.21 -12.59 -5.20
N LEU A 75 6.69 -11.51 -4.58
CA LEU A 75 5.29 -11.38 -4.20
C LEU A 75 4.38 -10.97 -5.38
N PHE A 76 4.99 -10.63 -6.53
CA PHE A 76 4.30 -10.30 -7.78
C PHE A 76 4.35 -11.43 -8.81
N GLU A 77 4.74 -12.63 -8.42
CA GLU A 77 4.78 -13.79 -9.29
C GLU A 77 3.40 -14.44 -9.45
N THR A 78 3.12 -14.97 -10.63
CA THR A 78 1.82 -15.56 -11.02
C THR A 78 1.44 -16.84 -10.26
N LYS A 79 2.41 -17.50 -9.64
CA LYS A 79 2.17 -18.71 -8.84
C LYS A 79 1.33 -18.49 -7.58
N ASN A 80 1.23 -17.24 -7.12
CA ASN A 80 0.54 -16.89 -5.89
C ASN A 80 -0.88 -16.40 -6.18
N LYS A 81 -1.83 -16.72 -5.31
CA LYS A 81 -3.13 -16.07 -5.30
C LYS A 81 -3.03 -14.76 -4.54
N VAL A 82 -3.40 -13.66 -5.18
CA VAL A 82 -3.31 -12.32 -4.60
C VAL A 82 -4.69 -11.74 -4.33
N ILE A 83 -4.85 -11.11 -3.18
CA ILE A 83 -6.06 -10.38 -2.76
C ILE A 83 -5.61 -8.95 -2.43
N CYS A 84 -6.13 -7.96 -3.16
CA CYS A 84 -5.82 -6.54 -2.92
C CYS A 84 -7.06 -5.79 -2.45
N GLU A 85 -6.86 -4.88 -1.48
CA GLU A 85 -7.85 -3.89 -1.04
C GLU A 85 -9.24 -4.46 -0.67
N LYS A 86 -9.31 -5.72 -0.21
CA LYS A 86 -10.57 -6.33 0.21
C LYS A 86 -10.80 -6.22 1.71
N GLU A 87 -12.02 -5.83 2.05
CA GLU A 87 -12.49 -5.91 3.42
C GLU A 87 -12.70 -7.38 3.82
N ILE A 88 -12.19 -7.72 4.99
CA ILE A 88 -12.28 -9.05 5.58
C ILE A 88 -13.02 -8.92 6.92
N PHE A 89 -14.17 -9.55 7.02
CA PHE A 89 -14.95 -9.62 8.25
C PHE A 89 -14.37 -10.72 9.14
N VAL A 90 -13.69 -10.32 10.20
CA VAL A 90 -13.11 -11.25 11.18
C VAL A 90 -14.21 -11.79 12.11
N ASN A 91 -15.13 -10.91 12.51
CA ASN A 91 -16.32 -11.19 13.28
C ASN A 91 -17.35 -10.06 13.06
N GLN A 92 -18.49 -10.10 13.77
CA GLN A 92 -19.57 -9.12 13.64
C GLN A 92 -19.16 -7.66 13.94
N ARG A 93 -18.01 -7.43 14.57
CA ARG A 93 -17.56 -6.09 15.02
C ARG A 93 -16.20 -5.68 14.47
N THR A 94 -15.49 -6.62 13.87
CA THR A 94 -14.09 -6.38 13.43
C THR A 94 -13.96 -6.65 11.94
N THR A 95 -13.55 -5.62 11.23
CA THR A 95 -13.19 -5.68 9.81
C THR A 95 -11.75 -5.23 9.67
N ILE A 96 -10.97 -5.96 8.87
CA ILE A 96 -9.63 -5.57 8.46
C ILE A 96 -9.57 -5.37 6.95
N ARG A 97 -8.65 -4.53 6.49
CA ARG A 97 -8.45 -4.28 5.05
C ARG A 97 -6.96 -4.12 4.76
N PRO A 98 -6.20 -5.21 4.72
CA PRO A 98 -4.83 -5.17 4.26
C PRO A 98 -4.76 -4.74 2.79
N ASP A 99 -3.74 -3.97 2.43
CA ASP A 99 -3.57 -3.54 1.05
C ASP A 99 -3.33 -4.73 0.11
N ARG A 100 -2.59 -5.74 0.58
CA ARG A 100 -2.29 -6.93 -0.20
C ARG A 100 -2.11 -8.16 0.69
N ILE A 101 -2.76 -9.25 0.31
CA ILE A 101 -2.56 -10.58 0.90
C ILE A 101 -2.14 -11.53 -0.20
N ILE A 102 -1.06 -12.25 0.00
CA ILE A 102 -0.56 -13.27 -0.91
C ILE A 102 -0.75 -14.63 -0.26
N ILE A 103 -1.55 -15.50 -0.87
CA ILE A 103 -1.74 -16.88 -0.44
C ILE A 103 -0.67 -17.72 -1.12
N THR A 104 0.31 -18.18 -0.36
CA THR A 104 1.47 -18.94 -0.86
C THR A 104 1.20 -20.44 -0.91
N ARG A 105 0.39 -20.95 0.04
CA ARG A 105 -0.07 -22.34 0.15
C ARG A 105 -1.43 -22.34 0.83
N PRO A 106 -2.18 -23.45 0.82
CA PRO A 106 -3.38 -23.56 1.64
C PRO A 106 -3.08 -23.14 3.08
N ASN A 107 -3.85 -22.18 3.59
CA ASN A 107 -3.73 -21.61 4.94
C ASN A 107 -2.41 -20.86 5.26
N ASN A 108 -1.54 -20.60 4.29
CA ASN A 108 -0.34 -19.77 4.49
C ASN A 108 -0.46 -18.47 3.70
N CYS A 109 -0.13 -17.36 4.34
CA CYS A 109 -0.17 -16.06 3.66
C CYS A 109 0.97 -15.12 4.05
N ILE A 110 1.18 -14.13 3.21
CA ILE A 110 2.03 -12.97 3.45
C ILE A 110 1.13 -11.74 3.37
N ILE A 111 1.31 -10.81 4.28
CA ILE A 111 0.56 -9.53 4.30
C ILE A 111 1.51 -8.42 3.90
N VAL A 112 1.03 -7.50 3.07
CA VAL A 112 1.74 -6.27 2.72
C VAL A 112 0.82 -5.08 2.94
N ASP A 113 1.35 -4.04 3.55
CA ASP A 113 0.68 -2.76 3.73
C ASP A 113 1.60 -1.63 3.25
N TYR A 114 1.07 -0.72 2.46
CA TYR A 114 1.81 0.37 1.83
C TYR A 114 1.62 1.67 2.60
N LYS A 115 2.69 2.40 2.87
CA LYS A 115 2.66 3.67 3.62
C LYS A 115 3.34 4.78 2.84
N SER A 116 2.56 5.78 2.44
CA SER A 116 3.06 6.98 1.74
C SER A 116 3.55 8.08 2.67
N GLY A 117 3.44 7.91 3.98
CA GLY A 117 3.90 8.85 5.00
C GLY A 117 5.12 8.35 5.77
N GLU A 118 5.53 9.13 6.77
CA GLU A 118 6.61 8.76 7.68
C GLU A 118 6.25 7.53 8.52
N LYS A 119 7.28 6.80 8.96
CA LYS A 119 7.12 5.65 9.85
C LYS A 119 6.50 6.05 11.18
N ARG A 120 5.46 5.33 11.60
CA ARG A 120 4.73 5.59 12.85
C ARG A 120 4.51 4.30 13.63
N ALA A 121 4.54 4.39 14.95
CA ALA A 121 4.25 3.25 15.84
C ALA A 121 2.89 2.59 15.56
N LYS A 122 1.90 3.39 15.14
CA LYS A 122 0.57 2.88 14.78
C LYS A 122 0.58 1.94 13.57
N ASP A 123 1.56 2.07 12.66
CA ASP A 123 1.67 1.21 11.47
C ASP A 123 2.05 -0.22 11.90
N LEU A 124 2.97 -0.34 12.85
CA LEU A 124 3.34 -1.63 13.45
C LEU A 124 2.16 -2.27 14.19
N LYS A 125 1.42 -1.46 14.95
CA LYS A 125 0.22 -1.92 15.67
C LYS A 125 -0.83 -2.44 14.69
N GLN A 126 -1.13 -1.71 13.63
CA GLN A 126 -2.08 -2.11 12.60
C GLN A 126 -1.67 -3.44 11.96
N MET A 127 -0.40 -3.62 11.63
CA MET A 127 0.09 -4.86 11.03
C MET A 127 -0.05 -6.05 11.98
N LYS A 128 0.21 -5.87 13.27
CA LYS A 128 -0.01 -6.91 14.30
C LYS A 128 -1.50 -7.27 14.44
N GLU A 129 -2.39 -6.27 14.33
CA GLU A 129 -3.84 -6.51 14.33
C GLU A 129 -4.28 -7.32 13.11
N TYR A 130 -3.76 -7.02 11.91
CA TYR A 130 -4.01 -7.80 10.69
C TYR A 130 -3.50 -9.23 10.81
N THR A 131 -2.29 -9.41 11.30
CA THR A 131 -1.69 -10.73 11.53
C THR A 131 -2.58 -11.57 12.45
N ARG A 132 -2.92 -11.03 13.62
CA ARG A 132 -3.77 -11.72 14.60
C ARG A 132 -5.14 -12.08 14.03
N ALA A 133 -5.74 -11.17 13.25
CA ALA A 133 -7.05 -11.40 12.64
C ALA A 133 -7.01 -12.59 11.66
N LEU A 134 -6.00 -12.64 10.80
CA LEU A 134 -5.83 -13.74 9.84
C LEU A 134 -5.51 -15.07 10.53
N GLU A 135 -4.71 -15.03 11.60
CA GLU A 135 -4.41 -16.23 12.41
C GLU A 135 -5.66 -16.79 13.09
N LEU A 136 -6.55 -15.92 13.60
CA LEU A 136 -7.84 -16.33 14.15
C LEU A 136 -8.76 -16.98 13.09
N MET A 137 -8.57 -16.64 11.82
CA MET A 137 -9.27 -17.24 10.68
C MET A 137 -8.62 -18.55 10.19
N GLY A 138 -7.56 -19.02 10.85
CA GLY A 138 -6.85 -20.26 10.51
C GLY A 138 -5.72 -20.11 9.50
N TYR A 139 -5.33 -18.89 9.15
CA TYR A 139 -4.15 -18.66 8.32
C TYR A 139 -2.88 -18.61 9.17
N LYS A 140 -1.78 -19.15 8.63
CA LYS A 140 -0.44 -18.93 9.14
C LYS A 140 0.18 -17.76 8.40
N VAL A 141 0.38 -16.63 9.07
CA VAL A 141 1.05 -15.46 8.49
C VAL A 141 2.56 -15.73 8.52
N GLN A 142 3.15 -15.93 7.34
CA GLN A 142 4.57 -16.23 7.17
C GLN A 142 5.42 -14.97 7.29
N GLN A 143 4.93 -13.87 6.74
CA GLN A 143 5.56 -12.55 6.80
C GLN A 143 4.48 -11.47 6.85
N ALA A 144 4.75 -10.42 7.61
CA ALA A 144 3.95 -9.21 7.67
C ALA A 144 4.86 -8.02 7.32
N LEU A 145 4.66 -7.43 6.14
CA LEU A 145 5.56 -6.46 5.54
C LEU A 145 4.90 -5.08 5.45
N ILE A 146 5.60 -4.05 5.88
CA ILE A 146 5.23 -2.66 5.61
C ILE A 146 6.21 -2.10 4.59
N VAL A 147 5.68 -1.54 3.51
CA VAL A 147 6.46 -0.87 2.47
C VAL A 147 6.28 0.63 2.62
N TYR A 148 7.32 1.31 3.06
CA TYR A 148 7.36 2.77 3.11
C TYR A 148 7.94 3.31 1.81
N PHE A 149 7.36 4.41 1.31
CA PHE A 149 7.80 5.05 0.06
C PHE A 149 8.71 6.26 0.29
N ILE A 150 8.77 6.79 1.50
CA ILE A 150 9.48 8.03 1.84
C ILE A 150 10.46 7.78 3.00
N PRO A 151 11.67 8.34 2.95
CA PRO A 151 12.29 9.13 1.86
C PRO A 151 12.73 8.27 0.67
N GLU A 152 12.83 6.99 0.84
CA GLU A 152 13.14 5.94 -0.15
C GLU A 152 12.32 4.69 0.16
N ILE A 153 12.23 3.78 -0.79
CA ILE A 153 11.50 2.53 -0.56
C ILE A 153 12.22 1.69 0.49
N ASP A 154 11.52 1.44 1.59
CA ASP A 154 12.00 0.62 2.69
C ASP A 154 10.97 -0.45 3.06
N VAL A 155 11.39 -1.70 3.07
CA VAL A 155 10.54 -2.85 3.38
C VAL A 155 10.87 -3.34 4.78
N VAL A 156 9.91 -3.19 5.69
CA VAL A 156 10.05 -3.54 7.10
C VAL A 156 9.21 -4.79 7.40
N GLU A 157 9.85 -5.84 7.89
CA GLU A 157 9.16 -7.02 8.40
C GLU A 157 8.76 -6.80 9.87
N VAL A 158 7.49 -6.95 10.17
CA VAL A 158 6.93 -6.84 11.52
C VAL A 158 6.89 -8.22 12.17
N LYS A 159 7.58 -8.34 13.31
CA LYS A 159 7.63 -9.55 14.13
C LYS A 159 6.65 -9.49 15.29
#